data_8ae9824d14d68c40a4200e3f1bad36bc
#
_entry.id   8ae9824d14d68c40a4200e3f1bad36bc
#
_cell.length_a   1.000
_cell.length_b   1.000
_cell.length_c   1.000
_cell.angle_alpha   90.00
_cell.angle_beta   90.00
_cell.angle_gamma   90.00
#
_symmetry.space_group_name_H-M   'P 1'
#
loop_
_entity.id
_entity.type
_entity.pdbx_description
1 polymer ?
#
loop_
_entity_poly.entity_id
_entity_poly.type
_entity_poly.pdbx_seq_one_letter_code
_entity_poly.pdbx_strand_id
1 'polypeptide(L)'
;MYRGTKDNPGVTQVPPLSSELTLRIHQAIAQAGGWIGFDRFMAMALYEPGLGYYTNALQKFGAMPSSGSDFVTAPGMSPLFGQTLAVQVKEALAATGSDEVWEFGAGTGALALQLLGSLGDAVARYTIIDLSGTLRARQADTLLQHAGKVRWLDTWPEAIEGVVVGNEVLDAMPVQLLQRTQGIWHERGVVSAGEAFAWQDRITDLRP
;
A
#
# COMPACT_ATOMS: atom_id res chain seq x y z
N MET A 1 39.19 31.85 -10.22
CA MET A 1 39.38 30.50 -10.78
C MET A 1 39.03 29.50 -9.69
N TYR A 2 37.76 29.06 -9.63
CA TYR A 2 37.34 28.07 -8.65
C TYR A 2 36.50 27.04 -9.42
N ARG A 3 37.15 25.93 -9.76
CA ARG A 3 36.47 24.70 -10.24
C ARG A 3 36.41 23.75 -9.07
N GLY A 4 35.24 23.19 -8.83
CA GLY A 4 35.05 22.14 -7.86
C GLY A 4 33.60 21.78 -7.75
N THR A 5 33.10 21.05 -8.74
CA THR A 5 31.85 20.26 -8.61
C THR A 5 32.11 19.18 -7.57
N LYS A 6 31.58 19.37 -6.37
CA LYS A 6 31.50 18.29 -5.39
C LYS A 6 30.27 17.45 -5.76
N ASP A 7 30.53 16.28 -6.29
CA ASP A 7 29.54 15.19 -6.34
C ASP A 7 29.00 14.98 -4.92
N ASN A 8 27.69 15.10 -4.77
CA ASN A 8 26.99 14.86 -3.52
C ASN A 8 26.72 13.34 -3.42
N PRO A 9 27.43 12.57 -2.55
CA PRO A 9 27.21 11.14 -2.42
C PRO A 9 26.00 10.90 -1.50
N GLY A 10 24.78 10.99 -2.02
CA GLY A 10 23.60 10.79 -1.19
C GLY A 10 22.25 10.82 -1.89
N VAL A 11 22.20 11.03 -3.19
CA VAL A 11 20.98 10.82 -3.95
C VAL A 11 20.95 9.36 -4.38
N THR A 12 20.31 8.53 -3.58
CA THR A 12 19.94 7.19 -4.01
C THR A 12 19.00 7.36 -5.21
N GLN A 13 19.50 7.09 -6.40
CA GLN A 13 18.66 7.07 -7.60
C GLN A 13 17.60 5.98 -7.38
N VAL A 14 16.34 6.38 -7.29
CA VAL A 14 15.23 5.45 -7.38
C VAL A 14 15.42 4.72 -8.72
N PRO A 15 15.48 3.37 -8.73
CA PRO A 15 15.61 2.64 -9.98
C PRO A 15 14.46 3.07 -10.90
N PRO A 16 14.72 3.37 -12.17
CA PRO A 16 13.63 3.65 -13.10
C PRO A 16 12.69 2.45 -13.11
N LEU A 17 11.38 2.70 -13.28
CA LEU A 17 10.41 1.65 -13.56
C LEU A 17 11.04 0.69 -14.54
N SER A 18 10.93 -0.63 -14.32
CA SER A 18 11.53 -1.58 -15.24
C SER A 18 11.04 -1.27 -16.66
N SER A 19 11.89 -1.43 -17.65
CA SER A 19 11.52 -1.17 -19.06
C SER A 19 10.27 -1.95 -19.48
N GLU A 20 10.05 -3.12 -18.89
CA GLU A 20 8.85 -3.93 -19.14
C GLU A 20 7.59 -3.30 -18.53
N LEU A 21 7.64 -2.81 -17.29
CA LEU A 21 6.50 -2.12 -16.68
C LEU A 21 6.13 -0.85 -17.46
N THR A 22 7.13 -0.06 -17.86
CA THR A 22 6.94 1.12 -18.71
C THR A 22 6.23 0.76 -20.00
N LEU A 23 6.67 -0.31 -20.67
CA LEU A 23 6.04 -0.79 -21.91
C LEU A 23 4.58 -1.20 -21.69
N ARG A 24 4.28 -1.93 -20.61
CA ARG A 24 2.91 -2.33 -20.29
C ARG A 24 2.00 -1.14 -20.01
N ILE A 25 2.50 -0.11 -19.33
CA ILE A 25 1.74 1.11 -19.08
C ILE A 25 1.46 1.83 -20.42
N HIS A 26 2.44 1.96 -21.32
CA HIS A 26 2.23 2.52 -22.66
C HIS A 26 1.18 1.73 -23.46
N GLN A 27 1.21 0.41 -23.40
CA GLN A 27 0.22 -0.45 -24.03
C GLN A 27 -1.19 -0.23 -23.45
N ALA A 28 -1.31 -0.13 -22.13
CA ALA A 28 -2.58 0.15 -21.45
C ALA A 28 -3.15 1.52 -21.87
N ILE A 29 -2.29 2.54 -21.96
CA ILE A 29 -2.67 3.87 -22.45
C ILE A 29 -3.18 3.78 -23.91
N ALA A 30 -2.46 3.09 -24.77
CA ALA A 30 -2.86 2.93 -26.18
C ALA A 30 -4.20 2.19 -26.32
N GLN A 31 -4.39 1.10 -25.58
CA GLN A 31 -5.65 0.32 -25.56
C GLN A 31 -6.84 1.12 -25.03
N ALA A 32 -6.59 2.08 -24.14
CA ALA A 32 -7.60 2.96 -23.55
C ALA A 32 -7.84 4.24 -24.38
N GLY A 33 -7.41 4.29 -25.64
CA GLY A 33 -7.61 5.45 -26.51
C GLY A 33 -6.68 6.62 -26.20
N GLY A 34 -5.46 6.33 -25.72
CA GLY A 34 -4.38 7.29 -25.52
C GLY A 34 -4.35 7.97 -24.15
N TRP A 35 -5.21 7.56 -23.19
CA TRP A 35 -5.27 8.15 -21.87
C TRP A 35 -5.78 7.13 -20.82
N ILE A 36 -5.21 7.15 -19.64
CA ILE A 36 -5.73 6.42 -18.46
C ILE A 36 -5.82 7.35 -17.26
N GLY A 37 -6.80 7.14 -16.37
CA GLY A 37 -6.89 7.83 -15.09
C GLY A 37 -5.63 7.59 -14.23
N PHE A 38 -5.35 8.52 -13.32
CA PHE A 38 -4.18 8.37 -12.43
C PHE A 38 -4.31 7.14 -11.53
N ASP A 39 -5.52 6.80 -11.10
CA ASP A 39 -5.81 5.59 -10.34
C ASP A 39 -5.32 4.32 -11.05
N ARG A 40 -5.61 4.19 -12.35
CA ARG A 40 -5.13 3.05 -13.15
C ARG A 40 -3.62 3.06 -13.33
N PHE A 41 -3.02 4.24 -13.58
CA PHE A 41 -1.57 4.38 -13.68
C PHE A 41 -0.91 3.97 -12.35
N MET A 42 -1.40 4.48 -11.22
CA MET A 42 -0.91 4.17 -9.89
C MET A 42 -1.08 2.68 -9.56
N ALA A 43 -2.24 2.08 -9.91
CA ALA A 43 -2.47 0.65 -9.73
C ALA A 43 -1.43 -0.19 -10.47
N MET A 44 -1.12 0.14 -11.73
CA MET A 44 -0.09 -0.57 -12.51
C MET A 44 1.31 -0.38 -11.93
N ALA A 45 1.66 0.87 -11.57
CA ALA A 45 2.97 1.19 -11.02
C ALA A 45 3.23 0.45 -9.68
N LEU A 46 2.20 0.30 -8.84
CA LEU A 46 2.32 -0.32 -7.53
C LEU A 46 2.06 -1.83 -7.54
N TYR A 47 1.11 -2.32 -8.35
CA TYR A 47 0.53 -3.65 -8.21
C TYR A 47 0.57 -4.52 -9.47
N GLU A 48 1.15 -4.06 -10.60
CA GLU A 48 1.28 -4.92 -11.79
C GLU A 48 2.00 -6.22 -11.43
N PRO A 49 1.41 -7.40 -11.72
CA PRO A 49 1.96 -8.69 -11.27
C PRO A 49 3.43 -8.89 -11.69
N GLY A 50 4.29 -9.11 -10.71
CA GLY A 50 5.73 -9.35 -10.88
C GLY A 50 6.56 -8.12 -11.26
N LEU A 51 5.95 -6.97 -11.55
CA LEU A 51 6.62 -5.76 -12.03
C LEU A 51 6.37 -4.54 -11.12
N GLY A 52 5.17 -4.45 -10.54
CA GLY A 52 4.77 -3.34 -9.68
C GLY A 52 5.59 -3.25 -8.40
N TYR A 53 5.63 -2.06 -7.81
CA TYR A 53 6.45 -1.79 -6.63
C TYR A 53 6.21 -2.79 -5.49
N TYR A 54 4.95 -3.13 -5.18
CA TYR A 54 4.61 -4.07 -4.10
C TYR A 54 4.55 -5.54 -4.52
N THR A 55 4.63 -5.84 -5.81
CA THR A 55 4.44 -7.20 -6.35
C THR A 55 5.70 -7.79 -6.99
N ASN A 56 6.75 -6.99 -7.20
CA ASN A 56 8.02 -7.48 -7.71
C ASN A 56 8.79 -8.28 -6.63
N ALA A 57 9.80 -9.04 -7.07
CA ALA A 57 10.58 -9.92 -6.20
C ALA A 57 11.55 -9.17 -5.24
N LEU A 58 11.62 -7.84 -5.30
CA LEU A 58 12.50 -7.06 -4.45
C LEU A 58 11.92 -6.96 -3.03
N GLN A 59 12.80 -7.08 -2.03
CA GLN A 59 12.41 -6.96 -0.62
C GLN A 59 12.15 -5.50 -0.27
N LYS A 60 10.87 -5.09 -0.19
CA LYS A 60 10.46 -3.71 0.12
C LYS A 60 10.44 -3.41 1.61
N PHE A 61 10.03 -4.40 2.40
CA PHE A 61 9.89 -4.27 3.85
C PHE A 61 11.02 -5.01 4.56
N GLY A 62 11.70 -4.34 5.49
CA GLY A 62 12.76 -4.92 6.31
C GLY A 62 12.89 -4.23 7.65
N ALA A 63 13.75 -4.78 8.51
CA ALA A 63 13.97 -4.25 9.86
C ALA A 63 14.83 -2.98 9.88
N MET A 64 15.66 -2.75 8.83
CA MET A 64 16.58 -1.61 8.72
C MET A 64 16.87 -1.30 7.24
N PRO A 65 17.11 -0.03 6.86
CA PRO A 65 17.52 0.32 5.49
C PRO A 65 18.81 -0.40 5.03
N SER A 66 19.71 -0.74 5.97
CA SER A 66 20.91 -1.51 5.70
C SER A 66 20.67 -2.96 5.29
N SER A 67 19.44 -3.48 5.45
CA SER A 67 19.04 -4.83 5.01
C SER A 67 18.55 -4.89 3.56
N GLY A 68 18.63 -3.79 2.81
CA GLY A 68 18.15 -3.70 1.43
C GLY A 68 16.65 -3.44 1.31
N SER A 69 15.98 -3.07 2.40
CA SER A 69 14.59 -2.62 2.37
C SER A 69 14.47 -1.14 2.05
N ASP A 70 13.44 -0.75 1.31
CA ASP A 70 13.24 0.65 0.90
C ASP A 70 12.78 1.52 2.06
N PHE A 71 12.00 0.96 3.00
CA PHE A 71 11.51 1.67 4.18
C PHE A 71 11.13 0.71 5.32
N VAL A 72 10.97 1.27 6.51
CA VAL A 72 10.48 0.58 7.71
C VAL A 72 9.32 1.38 8.30
N THR A 73 8.23 0.71 8.64
CA THR A 73 7.07 1.32 9.26
C THR A 73 7.15 1.25 10.79
N ALA A 74 6.35 2.05 11.50
CA ALA A 74 6.36 2.10 12.96
C ALA A 74 6.22 0.73 13.65
N PRO A 75 5.35 -0.21 13.20
CA PRO A 75 5.31 -1.56 13.74
C PRO A 75 6.62 -2.35 13.55
N GLY A 76 7.35 -2.09 12.47
CA GLY A 76 8.65 -2.73 12.20
C GLY A 76 9.78 -2.18 13.07
N MET A 77 9.64 -0.95 13.58
CA MET A 77 10.66 -0.29 14.41
C MET A 77 10.57 -0.69 15.89
N SER A 78 9.36 -0.87 16.41
CA SER A 78 9.17 -1.13 17.83
C SER A 78 7.85 -1.87 18.11
N PRO A 79 7.87 -2.88 18.99
CA PRO A 79 6.64 -3.52 19.46
C PRO A 79 5.74 -2.58 20.27
N LEU A 80 6.27 -1.49 20.81
CA LEU A 80 5.50 -0.51 21.58
C LEU A 80 4.39 0.14 20.77
N PHE A 81 4.56 0.27 19.46
CA PHE A 81 3.52 0.83 18.61
C PHE A 81 2.23 0.02 18.66
N GLY A 82 2.30 -1.27 18.36
CA GLY A 82 1.12 -2.15 18.40
C GLY A 82 0.60 -2.37 19.82
N GLN A 83 1.48 -2.44 20.83
CA GLN A 83 1.08 -2.53 22.23
C GLN A 83 0.26 -1.30 22.67
N THR A 84 0.67 -0.11 22.27
CA THR A 84 -0.06 1.14 22.57
C THR A 84 -1.40 1.18 21.83
N LEU A 85 -1.40 0.82 20.53
CA LEU A 85 -2.60 0.77 19.73
C LEU A 85 -3.60 -0.28 20.24
N ALA A 86 -3.10 -1.41 20.78
CA ALA A 86 -3.93 -2.47 21.34
C ALA A 86 -4.85 -1.99 22.49
N VAL A 87 -4.43 -0.97 23.25
CA VAL A 87 -5.28 -0.37 24.29
C VAL A 87 -6.53 0.24 23.66
N GLN A 88 -6.37 1.03 22.60
CA GLN A 88 -7.47 1.68 21.91
C GLN A 88 -8.36 0.67 21.18
N VAL A 89 -7.74 -0.33 20.53
CA VAL A 89 -8.47 -1.41 19.87
C VAL A 89 -9.31 -2.20 20.87
N LYS A 90 -8.78 -2.50 22.05
CA LYS A 90 -9.51 -3.20 23.10
C LYS A 90 -10.73 -2.41 23.58
N GLU A 91 -10.58 -1.10 23.79
CA GLU A 91 -11.67 -0.21 24.16
C GLU A 91 -12.75 -0.17 23.09
N ALA A 92 -12.35 -0.08 21.80
CA ALA A 92 -13.27 -0.07 20.67
C ALA A 92 -14.02 -1.41 20.52
N LEU A 93 -13.36 -2.55 20.67
CA LEU A 93 -13.99 -3.87 20.69
C LEU A 93 -15.04 -3.98 21.80
N ALA A 94 -14.69 -3.53 23.00
CA ALA A 94 -15.64 -3.54 24.13
C ALA A 94 -16.84 -2.61 23.88
N ALA A 95 -16.62 -1.45 23.31
CA ALA A 95 -17.68 -0.46 23.03
C ALA A 95 -18.63 -0.93 21.91
N THR A 96 -18.12 -1.68 20.93
CA THR A 96 -18.92 -2.21 19.80
C THR A 96 -19.52 -3.59 20.07
N GLY A 97 -19.11 -4.26 21.13
CA GLY A 97 -19.49 -5.63 21.43
C GLY A 97 -18.94 -6.65 20.40
N SER A 98 -17.88 -6.29 19.68
CA SER A 98 -17.23 -7.14 18.69
C SER A 98 -15.95 -7.76 19.24
N ASP A 99 -15.56 -8.88 18.66
CA ASP A 99 -14.31 -9.60 18.93
C ASP A 99 -13.47 -9.80 17.67
N GLU A 100 -13.78 -9.05 16.60
CA GLU A 100 -13.05 -9.13 15.33
C GLU A 100 -12.27 -7.84 15.04
N VAL A 101 -11.01 -8.02 14.63
CA VAL A 101 -10.14 -6.96 14.11
C VAL A 101 -9.88 -7.19 12.63
N TRP A 102 -9.96 -6.12 11.85
CA TRP A 102 -9.68 -6.10 10.42
C TRP A 102 -8.48 -5.22 10.14
N GLU A 103 -7.50 -5.73 9.39
CA GLU A 103 -6.32 -4.96 9.01
C GLU A 103 -6.19 -4.88 7.49
N PHE A 104 -6.03 -3.66 6.98
CA PHE A 104 -5.70 -3.42 5.58
C PHE A 104 -4.19 -3.25 5.43
N GLY A 105 -3.61 -3.97 4.44
CA GLY A 105 -2.22 -3.80 4.08
C GLY A 105 -1.27 -4.15 5.22
N ALA A 106 -1.38 -5.33 5.81
CA ALA A 106 -0.61 -5.76 6.98
C ALA A 106 0.91 -5.83 6.75
N GLY A 107 1.40 -5.62 5.53
CA GLY A 107 2.81 -5.62 5.18
C GLY A 107 3.51 -6.93 5.60
N THR A 108 4.40 -6.84 6.57
CA THR A 108 5.10 -8.02 7.12
C THR A 108 4.29 -8.83 8.13
N GLY A 109 3.13 -8.33 8.56
CA GLY A 109 2.34 -8.89 9.66
C GLY A 109 2.80 -8.44 11.06
N ALA A 110 3.73 -7.48 11.14
CA ALA A 110 4.29 -7.03 12.42
C ALA A 110 3.23 -6.39 13.32
N LEU A 111 2.34 -5.55 12.79
CA LEU A 111 1.27 -4.94 13.57
C LEU A 111 0.26 -6.00 14.04
N ALA A 112 -0.16 -6.90 13.15
CA ALA A 112 -1.03 -8.01 13.49
C ALA A 112 -0.47 -8.86 14.65
N LEU A 113 0.83 -9.19 14.58
CA LEU A 113 1.50 -9.95 15.63
C LEU A 113 1.46 -9.23 16.99
N GLN A 114 1.74 -7.92 16.99
CA GLN A 114 1.74 -7.09 18.21
C GLN A 114 0.33 -6.94 18.79
N LEU A 115 -0.67 -6.72 17.94
CA LEU A 115 -2.07 -6.61 18.36
C LEU A 115 -2.59 -7.94 18.92
N LEU A 116 -2.40 -9.05 18.19
CA LEU A 116 -2.84 -10.39 18.66
C LEU A 116 -2.18 -10.78 19.98
N GLY A 117 -0.87 -10.51 20.12
CA GLY A 117 -0.15 -10.78 21.35
C GLY A 117 -0.64 -9.94 22.54
N SER A 118 -1.06 -8.69 22.31
CA SER A 118 -1.51 -7.77 23.36
C SER A 118 -2.98 -7.95 23.72
N LEU A 119 -3.83 -8.24 22.73
CA LEU A 119 -5.28 -8.37 22.90
C LEU A 119 -5.69 -9.75 23.43
N GLY A 120 -4.90 -10.79 23.15
CA GLY A 120 -5.16 -12.14 23.64
C GLY A 120 -6.59 -12.62 23.30
N ASP A 121 -7.34 -13.02 24.33
CA ASP A 121 -8.70 -13.56 24.16
C ASP A 121 -9.77 -12.49 23.86
N ALA A 122 -9.43 -11.22 23.90
CA ALA A 122 -10.33 -10.15 23.48
C ALA A 122 -10.58 -10.16 21.94
N VAL A 123 -9.75 -10.87 21.17
CA VAL A 123 -9.91 -11.06 19.72
C VAL A 123 -10.12 -12.52 19.41
N ALA A 124 -11.29 -12.87 18.90
CA ALA A 124 -11.60 -14.20 18.38
C ALA A 124 -11.12 -14.37 16.95
N ARG A 125 -11.18 -13.29 16.14
CA ARG A 125 -10.81 -13.30 14.71
C ARG A 125 -10.02 -12.06 14.31
N TYR A 126 -8.97 -12.28 13.53
CA TYR A 126 -8.16 -11.25 12.91
C TYR A 126 -8.17 -11.44 11.39
N THR A 127 -8.78 -10.52 10.67
CA THR A 127 -8.93 -10.61 9.22
C THR A 127 -7.98 -9.62 8.55
N ILE A 128 -7.10 -10.13 7.69
CA ILE A 128 -6.17 -9.33 6.89
C ILE A 128 -6.71 -9.24 5.47
N ILE A 129 -6.83 -8.02 4.94
CA ILE A 129 -7.14 -7.75 3.54
C ILE A 129 -5.86 -7.30 2.86
N ASP A 130 -5.31 -8.16 2.00
CA ASP A 130 -4.07 -7.91 1.26
C ASP A 130 -4.14 -8.56 -0.13
N LEU A 131 -3.74 -7.82 -1.15
CA LEU A 131 -3.75 -8.28 -2.55
C LEU A 131 -2.48 -9.03 -2.94
N SER A 132 -1.41 -8.91 -2.16
CA SER A 132 -0.10 -9.48 -2.47
C SER A 132 0.04 -10.91 -1.92
N GLY A 133 0.07 -11.90 -2.81
CA GLY A 133 0.33 -13.31 -2.43
C GLY A 133 1.67 -13.50 -1.72
N THR A 134 2.69 -12.75 -2.11
CA THR A 134 4.03 -12.79 -1.49
C THR A 134 3.99 -12.26 -0.05
N LEU A 135 3.27 -11.15 0.19
CA LEU A 135 3.10 -10.61 1.54
C LEU A 135 2.27 -11.55 2.42
N ARG A 136 1.22 -12.18 1.89
CA ARG A 136 0.43 -13.16 2.63
C ARG A 136 1.25 -14.35 3.11
N ALA A 137 2.14 -14.90 2.28
CA ALA A 137 3.02 -15.99 2.69
C ALA A 137 3.91 -15.53 3.87
N ARG A 138 4.49 -14.34 3.79
CA ARG A 138 5.31 -13.77 4.87
C ARG A 138 4.49 -13.50 6.14
N GLN A 139 3.26 -12.98 5.99
CA GLN A 139 2.33 -12.76 7.10
C GLN A 139 1.98 -14.09 7.79
N ALA A 140 1.73 -15.15 7.01
CA ALA A 140 1.43 -16.48 7.56
C ALA A 140 2.59 -17.02 8.41
N ASP A 141 3.83 -16.85 7.95
CA ASP A 141 5.02 -17.22 8.72
C ASP A 141 5.14 -16.38 10.01
N THR A 142 4.95 -15.06 9.91
CA THR A 142 5.01 -14.14 11.05
C THR A 142 3.94 -14.46 12.10
N LEU A 143 2.75 -14.87 11.65
CA LEU A 143 1.57 -15.07 12.49
C LEU A 143 1.31 -16.54 12.85
N LEU A 144 2.28 -17.43 12.63
CA LEU A 144 2.12 -18.87 12.80
C LEU A 144 1.54 -19.25 14.18
N GLN A 145 2.00 -18.59 15.24
CA GLN A 145 1.50 -18.83 16.61
C GLN A 145 0.04 -18.41 16.83
N HIS A 146 -0.53 -17.60 15.93
CA HIS A 146 -1.90 -17.12 15.95
C HIS A 146 -2.75 -17.65 14.79
N ALA A 147 -2.27 -18.65 14.05
CA ALA A 147 -2.90 -19.16 12.83
C ALA A 147 -4.38 -19.54 13.01
N GLY A 148 -4.78 -19.98 14.21
CA GLY A 148 -6.20 -20.30 14.51
C GLY A 148 -7.13 -19.10 14.57
N LYS A 149 -6.60 -17.87 14.67
CA LYS A 149 -7.38 -16.63 14.74
C LYS A 149 -7.30 -15.82 13.46
N VAL A 150 -6.31 -16.05 12.58
CA VAL A 150 -6.02 -15.23 11.40
C VAL A 150 -6.64 -15.81 10.14
N ARG A 151 -7.27 -14.95 9.36
CA ARG A 151 -7.69 -15.26 7.99
C ARG A 151 -7.31 -14.15 7.02
N TRP A 152 -7.22 -14.48 5.73
CA TRP A 152 -6.92 -13.54 4.66
C TRP A 152 -8.05 -13.46 3.66
N LEU A 153 -8.33 -12.23 3.21
CA LEU A 153 -9.24 -11.96 2.10
C LEU A 153 -8.48 -11.19 1.00
N ASP A 154 -8.86 -11.43 -0.26
CA ASP A 154 -8.36 -10.75 -1.46
C ASP A 154 -9.41 -9.83 -2.08
N THR A 155 -10.60 -9.81 -1.52
CA THR A 155 -11.71 -8.99 -1.96
C THR A 155 -12.36 -8.33 -0.76
N TRP A 156 -13.04 -7.22 -1.02
CA TRP A 156 -13.86 -6.55 -0.02
C TRP A 156 -15.05 -7.43 0.37
N PRO A 157 -15.30 -7.63 1.65
CA PRO A 157 -16.52 -8.28 2.12
C PRO A 157 -17.71 -7.35 1.91
N GLU A 158 -18.94 -7.93 1.85
CA GLU A 158 -20.16 -7.15 1.77
C GLU A 158 -20.41 -6.27 3.01
N ALA A 159 -19.95 -6.72 4.17
CA ALA A 159 -20.02 -6.00 5.44
C ALA A 159 -18.78 -6.25 6.29
N ILE A 160 -18.43 -5.29 7.10
CA ILE A 160 -17.37 -5.36 8.09
C ILE A 160 -17.99 -5.08 9.46
N GLU A 161 -17.86 -6.03 10.37
CA GLU A 161 -18.24 -5.89 11.77
C GLU A 161 -16.97 -6.03 12.61
N GLY A 162 -16.64 -5.02 13.42
CA GLY A 162 -15.44 -5.05 14.25
C GLY A 162 -14.64 -3.76 14.19
N VAL A 163 -13.40 -3.84 14.64
CA VAL A 163 -12.46 -2.72 14.62
C VAL A 163 -11.57 -2.83 13.41
N VAL A 164 -11.53 -1.78 12.59
CA VAL A 164 -10.69 -1.69 11.42
C VAL A 164 -9.42 -0.92 11.76
N VAL A 165 -8.27 -1.48 11.42
CA VAL A 165 -6.96 -0.84 11.54
C VAL A 165 -6.25 -0.80 10.18
N GLY A 166 -5.41 0.21 9.98
CA GLY A 166 -4.55 0.34 8.81
C GLY A 166 -3.41 1.28 9.15
N ASN A 167 -2.18 0.84 8.90
CA ASN A 167 -1.00 1.65 9.12
C ASN A 167 -0.28 1.90 7.81
N GLU A 168 -0.18 3.17 7.39
CA GLU A 168 0.47 3.57 6.14
C GLU A 168 -0.10 2.82 4.91
N VAL A 169 -1.43 2.84 4.75
CA VAL A 169 -2.16 2.12 3.69
C VAL A 169 -2.73 3.06 2.64
N LEU A 170 -3.25 4.22 3.08
CA LEU A 170 -4.00 5.12 2.19
C LEU A 170 -3.13 5.71 1.09
N ASP A 171 -1.84 5.92 1.35
CA ASP A 171 -0.85 6.41 0.39
C ASP A 171 -0.50 5.39 -0.70
N ALA A 172 -0.76 4.11 -0.44
CA ALA A 172 -0.59 3.02 -1.40
C ALA A 172 -1.88 2.66 -2.17
N MET A 173 -3.02 3.23 -1.81
CA MET A 173 -4.29 2.97 -2.49
C MET A 173 -4.41 3.81 -3.76
N PRO A 174 -4.70 3.20 -4.93
CA PRO A 174 -4.92 3.95 -6.17
C PRO A 174 -6.02 5.00 -6.01
N VAL A 175 -5.71 6.25 -6.39
CA VAL A 175 -6.60 7.38 -6.20
C VAL A 175 -6.91 8.09 -7.51
N GLN A 176 -8.13 8.60 -7.63
CA GLN A 176 -8.50 9.53 -8.70
C GLN A 176 -8.06 10.94 -8.32
N LEU A 177 -7.45 11.65 -9.26
CA LEU A 177 -7.07 13.05 -9.08
C LEU A 177 -8.10 13.95 -9.78
N LEU A 178 -8.80 14.76 -9.01
CA LEU A 178 -9.81 15.67 -9.52
C LEU A 178 -9.37 17.13 -9.34
N GLN A 179 -9.56 17.94 -10.36
CA GLN A 179 -9.29 19.37 -10.35
C GLN A 179 -10.53 20.14 -10.81
N ARG A 180 -10.87 21.23 -10.13
CA ARG A 180 -11.93 22.14 -10.55
C ARG A 180 -11.34 23.41 -11.12
N THR A 181 -11.58 23.67 -12.42
CA THR A 181 -11.10 24.85 -13.12
C THR A 181 -12.29 25.58 -13.70
N GLN A 182 -12.47 26.87 -13.37
CA GLN A 182 -13.59 27.71 -13.84
C GLN A 182 -14.97 27.05 -13.64
N GLY A 183 -15.15 26.34 -12.53
CA GLY A 183 -16.41 25.67 -12.20
C GLY A 183 -16.57 24.26 -12.83
N ILE A 184 -15.72 23.84 -13.75
CA ILE A 184 -15.77 22.55 -14.44
C ILE A 184 -14.81 21.58 -13.77
N TRP A 185 -15.26 20.35 -13.52
CA TRP A 185 -14.43 19.28 -12.98
C TRP A 185 -13.65 18.60 -14.09
N HIS A 186 -12.40 18.34 -13.81
CA HIS A 186 -11.49 17.59 -14.67
C HIS A 186 -10.88 16.44 -13.87
N GLU A 187 -10.76 15.29 -14.50
CA GLU A 187 -9.98 14.17 -13.97
C GLU A 187 -8.58 14.22 -14.61
N ARG A 188 -7.57 14.13 -13.74
CA ARG A 188 -6.17 14.05 -14.17
C ARG A 188 -5.79 12.61 -14.45
N GLY A 189 -5.21 12.39 -15.61
CA GLY A 189 -4.70 11.10 -16.01
C GLY A 189 -3.36 11.21 -16.71
N VAL A 190 -2.94 10.10 -17.29
CA VAL A 190 -1.61 9.91 -17.87
C VAL A 190 -1.72 9.54 -19.34
N VAL A 191 -0.85 10.13 -20.14
CA VAL A 191 -0.67 9.86 -21.58
C VAL A 191 0.78 9.50 -21.87
N SER A 192 0.99 8.82 -23.01
CA SER A 192 2.33 8.59 -23.54
C SER A 192 2.89 9.86 -24.18
N ALA A 193 4.13 10.21 -23.82
CA ALA A 193 4.88 11.33 -24.40
C ALA A 193 6.25 10.83 -24.87
N GLY A 194 6.30 10.18 -26.03
CA GLY A 194 7.47 9.42 -26.47
C GLY A 194 7.75 8.22 -25.55
N GLU A 195 8.94 8.14 -25.02
CA GLU A 195 9.33 7.10 -24.03
C GLU A 195 8.94 7.46 -22.59
N ALA A 196 8.46 8.68 -22.36
CA ALA A 196 8.05 9.17 -21.05
C ALA A 196 6.52 9.21 -20.92
N PHE A 197 6.06 9.59 -19.72
CA PHE A 197 4.66 9.87 -19.41
C PHE A 197 4.44 11.36 -19.18
N ALA A 198 3.25 11.84 -19.51
CA ALA A 198 2.83 13.21 -19.24
C ALA A 198 1.42 13.25 -18.64
N TRP A 199 1.13 14.33 -17.92
CA TRP A 199 -0.20 14.58 -17.37
C TRP A 199 -1.13 15.12 -18.46
N GLN A 200 -2.38 14.67 -18.43
CA GLN A 200 -3.45 15.24 -19.24
C GLN A 200 -4.76 15.23 -18.47
N ASP A 201 -5.40 16.39 -18.41
CA ASP A 201 -6.70 16.55 -17.75
C ASP A 201 -7.83 16.38 -18.77
N ARG A 202 -8.92 15.70 -18.38
CA ARG A 202 -10.15 15.53 -19.17
C ARG A 202 -11.36 15.98 -18.37
N ILE A 203 -12.33 16.62 -19.01
CA ILE A 203 -13.61 16.95 -18.36
C ILE A 203 -14.27 15.67 -17.85
N THR A 204 -14.79 15.71 -16.64
CA THR A 204 -15.41 14.56 -15.98
C THR A 204 -16.67 14.93 -15.22
N ASP A 205 -17.56 13.96 -15.06
CA ASP A 205 -18.73 14.04 -14.18
C ASP A 205 -18.46 13.53 -12.76
N LEU A 206 -17.26 13.02 -12.51
CA LEU A 206 -16.85 12.63 -11.15
C LEU A 206 -16.86 13.81 -10.21
N ARG A 207 -17.21 13.53 -8.96
CA ARG A 207 -17.24 14.52 -7.86
C ARG A 207 -16.55 13.90 -6.65
N PRO A 208 -15.86 14.71 -5.80
CA PRO A 208 -15.32 14.24 -4.52
C PRO A 208 -16.43 13.92 -3.53
#